data_8785a9ad29605be85a11b67b2c4e3d21
#
_entry.id   8785a9ad29605be85a11b67b2c4e3d21
#
_cell.length_a   1.000
_cell.length_b   1.000
_cell.length_c   1.000
_cell.angle_alpha   90.00
_cell.angle_beta   90.00
_cell.angle_gamma   90.00
#
_symmetry.space_group_name_H-M   'P 1'
#
loop_
_entity.id
_entity.type
_entity.pdbx_description
1 polymer ?
#
loop_
_entity_poly.entity_id
_entity_poly.type
_entity_poly.pdbx_seq_one_letter_code
_entity_poly.pdbx_strand_id
1 'polypeptide(L)'
;MSKIRGIYAAGMSIFNEDLSLNVEKTISHAENIIDQGCHGVAIFGSTGQAQLIPIAEKIELLNKLSLSKYKDKYIIGTGLNSLVEVINYMKLGLSLNFKTFLIMPPAYYKYGDTEVFEFYSKLIEAVPESEIILYNFEKLCGYKFSLDCIKKLVLKFPQQIVGVKDSSYNLFEKLELENFSILPGSELKLLKGLELGCSGIIT
;
A
#
# COMPACT_ATOMS: atom_id res chain seq x y z
N MET A 1 3.10 -18.08 -7.68
CA MET A 1 2.01 -17.21 -8.20
C MET A 1 2.00 -15.94 -7.37
N SER A 2 1.85 -14.76 -7.98
CA SER A 2 1.75 -13.52 -7.23
C SER A 2 0.55 -13.60 -6.27
N LYS A 3 0.73 -13.19 -5.02
CA LYS A 3 -0.30 -13.30 -3.97
C LYS A 3 -1.45 -12.29 -4.16
N ILE A 4 -1.17 -11.16 -4.82
CA ILE A 4 -2.12 -10.06 -5.01
C ILE A 4 -2.41 -9.90 -6.49
N ARG A 5 -3.66 -10.16 -6.88
CA ARG A 5 -4.09 -10.11 -8.26
C ARG A 5 -5.50 -9.53 -8.37
N GLY A 6 -5.72 -8.67 -9.36
CA GLY A 6 -7.03 -8.11 -9.65
C GLY A 6 -7.09 -6.60 -9.61
N ILE A 7 -8.30 -6.07 -9.52
CA ILE A 7 -8.59 -4.65 -9.47
C ILE A 7 -8.83 -4.26 -8.01
N TYR A 8 -7.97 -3.40 -7.49
CA TYR A 8 -8.09 -2.82 -6.16
C TYR A 8 -8.35 -1.33 -6.30
N ALA A 9 -9.39 -0.84 -5.65
CA ALA A 9 -9.64 0.59 -5.60
C ALA A 9 -8.74 1.27 -4.55
N ALA A 10 -8.23 2.46 -4.86
CA ALA A 10 -7.64 3.34 -3.87
C ALA A 10 -8.79 4.05 -3.13
N GLY A 11 -9.20 3.52 -1.97
CA GLY A 11 -10.35 4.00 -1.22
C GLY A 11 -10.20 5.45 -0.78
N MET A 12 -11.26 6.24 -0.91
CA MET A 12 -11.35 7.58 -0.35
C MET A 12 -11.59 7.52 1.16
N SER A 13 -11.07 8.50 1.88
CA SER A 13 -11.47 8.79 3.26
C SER A 13 -12.61 9.81 3.23
N ILE A 14 -13.66 9.57 3.98
CA ILE A 14 -14.80 10.45 4.09
C ILE A 14 -14.64 11.28 5.37
N PHE A 15 -14.74 12.59 5.25
CA PHE A 15 -14.57 13.52 6.38
C PHE A 15 -15.90 14.10 6.83
N ASN A 16 -15.96 14.43 8.11
CA ASN A 16 -17.03 15.26 8.70
C ASN A 16 -16.80 16.75 8.38
N GLU A 17 -17.75 17.60 8.72
CA GLU A 17 -17.64 19.06 8.51
C GLU A 17 -16.49 19.68 9.31
N ASP A 18 -16.13 19.12 10.45
CA ASP A 18 -14.99 19.52 11.29
C ASP A 18 -13.64 18.96 10.82
N LEU A 19 -13.60 18.32 9.66
CA LEU A 19 -12.45 17.67 9.03
C LEU A 19 -11.95 16.40 9.76
N SER A 20 -12.63 15.92 10.78
CA SER A 20 -12.34 14.61 11.36
C SER A 20 -12.74 13.47 10.41
N LEU A 21 -12.10 12.33 10.53
CA LEU A 21 -12.43 11.16 9.71
C LEU A 21 -13.81 10.59 10.11
N ASN A 22 -14.72 10.49 9.15
CA ASN A 22 -15.94 9.73 9.34
C ASN A 22 -15.69 8.24 9.12
N VAL A 23 -15.37 7.55 10.19
CA VAL A 23 -14.95 6.15 10.16
C VAL A 23 -16.03 5.25 9.56
N GLU A 24 -17.28 5.40 9.98
CA GLU A 24 -18.41 4.59 9.52
C GLU A 24 -18.65 4.76 8.00
N LYS A 25 -18.69 6.00 7.54
CA LYS A 25 -18.90 6.29 6.11
C LYS A 25 -17.70 5.82 5.27
N THR A 26 -16.48 5.91 5.80
CA THR A 26 -15.27 5.43 5.11
C THR A 26 -15.31 3.91 4.94
N ILE A 27 -15.71 3.17 5.97
CA ILE A 27 -15.87 1.71 5.89
C ILE A 27 -16.99 1.34 4.93
N SER A 28 -18.17 1.95 5.08
CA SER A 28 -19.32 1.73 4.19
C SER A 28 -18.97 1.99 2.72
N HIS A 29 -18.21 3.04 2.44
CA HIS A 29 -17.73 3.35 1.08
C HIS A 29 -16.82 2.24 0.56
N ALA A 30 -15.86 1.78 1.36
CA ALA A 30 -14.94 0.72 0.98
C ALA A 30 -15.66 -0.63 0.74
N GLU A 31 -16.63 -0.98 1.59
CA GLU A 31 -17.45 -2.19 1.42
C GLU A 31 -18.30 -2.12 0.16
N ASN A 32 -18.93 -0.98 -0.12
CA ASN A 32 -19.71 -0.78 -1.34
C ASN A 32 -18.87 -0.97 -2.61
N ILE A 33 -17.63 -0.49 -2.63
CA ILE A 33 -16.68 -0.73 -3.75
C ILE A 33 -16.46 -2.23 -3.98
N ILE A 34 -16.31 -3.00 -2.92
CA ILE A 34 -16.13 -4.45 -3.00
C ILE A 34 -17.42 -5.15 -3.47
N ASP A 35 -18.57 -4.71 -2.95
CA ASP A 35 -19.88 -5.24 -3.37
C ASP A 35 -20.15 -4.98 -4.86
N GLN A 36 -19.60 -3.90 -5.43
CA GLN A 36 -19.68 -3.60 -6.86
C GLN A 36 -18.66 -4.34 -7.73
N GLY A 37 -17.87 -5.25 -7.18
CA GLY A 37 -17.06 -6.19 -7.93
C GLY A 37 -15.55 -5.93 -7.92
N CYS A 38 -15.05 -4.93 -7.19
CA CYS A 38 -13.61 -4.82 -6.96
C CYS A 38 -13.09 -5.98 -6.12
N HIS A 39 -11.87 -6.43 -6.42
CA HIS A 39 -11.23 -7.53 -5.69
C HIS A 39 -10.87 -7.13 -4.26
N GLY A 40 -10.64 -5.83 -4.03
CA GLY A 40 -10.37 -5.26 -2.72
C GLY A 40 -10.18 -3.76 -2.77
N VAL A 41 -9.82 -3.19 -1.62
CA VAL A 41 -9.62 -1.74 -1.45
C VAL A 41 -8.31 -1.48 -0.72
N ALA A 42 -7.51 -0.56 -1.25
CA ALA A 42 -6.35 0.00 -0.56
C ALA A 42 -6.80 1.22 0.25
N ILE A 43 -6.88 1.05 1.57
CA ILE A 43 -7.23 2.10 2.53
C ILE A 43 -5.99 2.94 2.83
N PHE A 44 -6.15 4.23 3.07
CA PHE A 44 -5.06 5.14 3.42
C PHE A 44 -3.91 5.21 2.42
N GLY A 45 -4.24 5.11 1.13
CA GLY A 45 -3.38 5.57 0.05
C GLY A 45 -3.41 7.09 -0.11
N SER A 46 -2.81 7.61 -1.18
CA SER A 46 -2.84 9.05 -1.51
C SER A 46 -4.25 9.57 -1.83
N THR A 47 -5.06 8.78 -2.52
CA THR A 47 -6.47 9.10 -2.77
C THR A 47 -7.26 9.24 -1.47
N GLY A 48 -6.96 8.41 -0.48
CA GLY A 48 -7.54 8.49 0.86
C GLY A 48 -6.91 9.56 1.75
N GLN A 49 -6.06 10.45 1.22
CA GLN A 49 -5.44 11.57 1.94
C GLN A 49 -4.74 11.16 3.25
N ALA A 50 -4.12 9.98 3.26
CA ALA A 50 -3.61 9.34 4.47
C ALA A 50 -2.66 10.22 5.31
N GLN A 51 -1.86 11.07 4.67
CA GLN A 51 -0.91 11.93 5.39
C GLN A 51 -1.58 13.08 6.17
N LEU A 52 -2.84 13.37 5.88
CA LEU A 52 -3.61 14.43 6.54
C LEU A 52 -4.48 13.92 7.70
N ILE A 53 -4.54 12.59 7.89
CA ILE A 53 -5.39 11.97 8.92
C ILE A 53 -4.54 11.71 10.16
N PRO A 54 -4.99 12.18 11.34
CA PRO A 54 -4.33 11.89 12.62
C PRO A 54 -4.19 10.38 12.87
N ILE A 55 -3.09 9.97 13.50
CA ILE A 55 -2.84 8.56 13.80
C ILE A 55 -3.94 7.92 14.66
N ALA A 56 -4.53 8.69 15.59
CA ALA A 56 -5.62 8.20 16.43
C ALA A 56 -6.86 7.79 15.61
N GLU A 57 -7.21 8.56 14.59
CA GLU A 57 -8.35 8.28 13.71
C GLU A 57 -8.05 7.08 12.78
N LYS A 58 -6.80 6.94 12.33
CA LYS A 58 -6.37 5.74 11.58
C LYS A 58 -6.48 4.48 12.44
N ILE A 59 -6.10 4.55 13.70
CA ILE A 59 -6.21 3.45 14.66
C ILE A 59 -7.68 3.08 14.89
N GLU A 60 -8.54 4.08 15.06
CA GLU A 60 -9.98 3.85 15.23
C GLU A 60 -10.58 3.14 14.02
N LEU A 61 -10.29 3.66 12.81
CA LEU A 61 -10.77 3.02 11.58
C LEU A 61 -10.26 1.58 11.47
N LEU A 62 -8.98 1.32 11.75
CA LEU A 62 -8.40 0.00 11.63
C LEU A 62 -9.07 -1.01 12.59
N ASN A 63 -9.35 -0.60 13.84
CA ASN A 63 -10.07 -1.42 14.79
C ASN A 63 -11.48 -1.79 14.29
N LYS A 64 -12.25 -0.81 13.79
CA LYS A 64 -13.59 -1.06 13.25
C LYS A 64 -13.56 -1.88 11.96
N LEU A 65 -12.60 -1.58 11.07
CA LEU A 65 -12.42 -2.30 9.79
C LEU A 65 -12.10 -3.79 10.00
N SER A 66 -11.43 -4.12 11.12
CA SER A 66 -11.12 -5.51 11.46
C SER A 66 -12.36 -6.38 11.71
N LEU A 67 -13.51 -5.76 11.95
CA LEU A 67 -14.81 -6.42 12.13
C LEU A 67 -15.59 -6.59 10.81
N SER A 68 -15.09 -6.01 9.72
CA SER A 68 -15.74 -6.12 8.40
C SER A 68 -15.73 -7.57 7.88
N LYS A 69 -16.81 -7.97 7.23
CA LYS A 69 -16.90 -9.24 6.49
C LYS A 69 -15.88 -9.32 5.34
N TYR A 70 -15.34 -8.18 4.90
CA TYR A 70 -14.36 -8.06 3.83
C TYR A 70 -12.93 -7.84 4.33
N LYS A 71 -12.65 -8.12 5.60
CA LYS A 71 -11.35 -7.87 6.23
C LYS A 71 -10.15 -8.32 5.37
N ASP A 72 -10.24 -9.49 4.76
CA ASP A 72 -9.16 -10.07 3.96
C ASP A 72 -8.99 -9.44 2.56
N LYS A 73 -9.87 -8.49 2.19
CA LYS A 73 -9.81 -7.75 0.93
C LYS A 73 -9.20 -6.36 1.07
N TYR A 74 -8.74 -5.98 2.25
CA TYR A 74 -8.12 -4.68 2.47
C TYR A 74 -6.60 -4.73 2.40
N ILE A 75 -6.03 -3.75 1.71
CA ILE A 75 -4.62 -3.41 1.72
C ILE A 75 -4.49 -2.14 2.57
N ILE A 76 -3.68 -2.18 3.62
CA ILE A 76 -3.58 -1.08 4.58
C ILE A 76 -2.40 -0.17 4.22
N GLY A 77 -2.69 1.04 3.75
CA GLY A 77 -1.68 2.09 3.64
C GLY A 77 -1.36 2.71 4.99
N THR A 78 -0.13 3.13 5.21
CA THR A 78 0.24 3.81 6.45
C THR A 78 0.15 5.33 6.32
N GLY A 79 0.63 5.90 5.21
CA GLY A 79 0.69 7.35 5.02
C GLY A 79 1.48 8.07 6.12
N LEU A 80 2.52 7.41 6.67
CA LEU A 80 3.35 7.91 7.77
C LEU A 80 4.80 8.04 7.31
N ASN A 81 5.51 9.06 7.81
CA ASN A 81 6.93 9.30 7.50
C ASN A 81 7.87 8.75 8.59
N SER A 82 7.43 8.70 9.84
CA SER A 82 8.23 8.17 10.94
C SER A 82 8.29 6.65 10.89
N LEU A 83 9.49 6.08 10.78
CA LEU A 83 9.70 4.63 10.79
C LEU A 83 9.09 3.97 12.03
N VAL A 84 9.24 4.60 13.19
CA VAL A 84 8.70 4.09 14.47
C VAL A 84 7.18 4.04 14.43
N GLU A 85 6.53 5.09 13.91
CA GLU A 85 5.06 5.11 13.78
C GLU A 85 4.57 4.10 12.74
N VAL A 86 5.26 3.95 11.62
CA VAL A 86 4.94 2.91 10.60
C VAL A 86 5.00 1.53 11.25
N ILE A 87 6.08 1.21 11.99
CA ILE A 87 6.24 -0.07 12.67
C ILE A 87 5.12 -0.30 13.69
N ASN A 88 4.81 0.69 14.53
CA ASN A 88 3.76 0.56 15.55
C ASN A 88 2.38 0.36 14.91
N TYR A 89 2.07 1.09 13.85
CA TYR A 89 0.82 0.96 13.13
C TYR A 89 0.69 -0.39 12.43
N MET A 90 1.78 -0.90 11.84
CA MET A 90 1.80 -2.23 11.24
C MET A 90 1.66 -3.34 12.29
N LYS A 91 2.29 -3.22 13.46
CA LYS A 91 2.11 -4.16 14.58
C LYS A 91 0.64 -4.22 15.03
N LEU A 92 -0.02 -3.08 15.14
CA LEU A 92 -1.46 -3.04 15.40
C LEU A 92 -2.24 -3.74 14.28
N GLY A 93 -1.96 -3.43 13.02
CA GLY A 93 -2.60 -4.10 11.88
C GLY A 93 -2.45 -5.62 11.92
N LEU A 94 -1.25 -6.13 12.18
CA LEU A 94 -0.98 -7.56 12.34
C LEU A 94 -1.77 -8.17 13.50
N SER A 95 -1.87 -7.50 14.66
CA SER A 95 -2.66 -7.95 15.79
C SER A 95 -4.16 -8.04 15.51
N LEU A 96 -4.64 -7.24 14.55
CA LEU A 96 -5.99 -7.24 14.02
C LEU A 96 -6.17 -8.19 12.81
N ASN A 97 -5.14 -8.98 12.50
CA ASN A 97 -5.07 -9.92 11.37
C ASN A 97 -5.06 -9.30 9.97
N PHE A 98 -4.70 -8.03 9.82
CA PHE A 98 -4.33 -7.48 8.53
C PHE A 98 -2.88 -7.87 8.21
N LYS A 99 -2.61 -8.37 7.02
CA LYS A 99 -1.27 -8.84 6.63
C LYS A 99 -0.61 -7.99 5.57
N THR A 100 -1.39 -7.39 4.68
CA THR A 100 -0.90 -6.70 3.49
C THR A 100 -0.91 -5.18 3.70
N PHE A 101 0.27 -4.57 3.54
CA PHE A 101 0.47 -3.15 3.76
C PHE A 101 1.01 -2.47 2.49
N LEU A 102 0.48 -1.27 2.18
CA LEU A 102 0.97 -0.41 1.11
C LEU A 102 1.86 0.68 1.74
N ILE A 103 3.17 0.59 1.50
CA ILE A 103 4.16 1.45 2.15
C ILE A 103 4.88 2.30 1.11
N MET A 104 4.83 3.62 1.29
CA MET A 104 5.61 4.59 0.53
C MET A 104 6.91 4.90 1.30
N PRO A 105 8.04 5.13 0.62
CA PRO A 105 9.22 5.68 1.27
C PRO A 105 8.89 6.99 1.99
N PRO A 106 9.61 7.34 3.08
CA PRO A 106 9.36 8.60 3.77
C PRO A 106 9.50 9.78 2.81
N ALA A 107 8.61 10.76 2.95
CA ALA A 107 8.60 11.99 2.15
C ALA A 107 9.37 13.12 2.86
N TYR A 108 9.44 14.29 2.22
CA TYR A 108 10.00 15.55 2.68
C TYR A 108 11.51 15.68 2.48
N TYR A 109 12.30 14.68 2.87
CA TYR A 109 13.76 14.68 2.63
C TYR A 109 14.11 13.94 1.34
N LYS A 110 15.29 14.20 0.78
CA LYS A 110 15.79 13.45 -0.38
C LYS A 110 16.47 12.18 0.09
N TYR A 111 16.08 11.09 -0.51
CA TYR A 111 16.62 9.75 -0.23
C TYR A 111 17.14 9.13 -1.52
N GLY A 112 18.19 8.32 -1.42
CA GLY A 112 18.66 7.44 -2.48
C GLY A 112 18.28 5.98 -2.20
N ASP A 113 18.70 5.09 -3.09
CA ASP A 113 18.41 3.66 -2.99
C ASP A 113 18.89 3.04 -1.67
N THR A 114 20.03 3.49 -1.16
CA THR A 114 20.63 2.97 0.08
C THR A 114 19.73 3.25 1.29
N GLU A 115 19.33 4.50 1.48
CA GLU A 115 18.47 4.91 2.60
C GLU A 115 17.09 4.26 2.52
N VAL A 116 16.52 4.15 1.31
CA VAL A 116 15.23 3.48 1.09
C VAL A 116 15.35 1.98 1.38
N PHE A 117 16.41 1.33 0.91
CA PHE A 117 16.67 -0.08 1.22
C PHE A 117 16.81 -0.32 2.72
N GLU A 118 17.54 0.56 3.44
CA GLU A 118 17.66 0.48 4.90
C GLU A 118 16.34 0.72 5.63
N PHE A 119 15.53 1.67 5.16
CA PHE A 119 14.19 1.92 5.72
C PHE A 119 13.33 0.66 5.68
N TYR A 120 13.21 0.01 4.50
CA TYR A 120 12.43 -1.21 4.38
C TYR A 120 13.07 -2.39 5.12
N SER A 121 14.39 -2.48 5.18
CA SER A 121 15.06 -3.54 5.93
C SER A 121 14.72 -3.46 7.42
N LYS A 122 14.86 -2.28 8.03
CA LYS A 122 14.52 -2.07 9.46
C LYS A 122 13.03 -2.28 9.74
N LEU A 123 12.18 -1.88 8.80
CA LEU A 123 10.74 -2.08 8.89
C LEU A 123 10.41 -3.59 8.93
N ILE A 124 10.93 -4.36 7.98
CA ILE A 124 10.65 -5.80 7.86
C ILE A 124 11.24 -6.58 9.05
N GLU A 125 12.43 -6.22 9.50
CA GLU A 125 13.06 -6.83 10.68
C GLU A 125 12.20 -6.63 11.95
N ALA A 126 11.47 -5.52 12.04
CA ALA A 126 10.58 -5.24 13.18
C ALA A 126 9.18 -5.88 13.05
N VAL A 127 8.73 -6.21 11.83
CA VAL A 127 7.42 -6.79 11.52
C VAL A 127 7.52 -7.90 10.46
N PRO A 128 8.23 -9.00 10.74
CA PRO A 128 8.59 -10.02 9.74
C PRO A 128 7.41 -10.81 9.17
N GLU A 129 6.24 -10.75 9.80
CA GLU A 129 5.02 -11.46 9.38
C GLU A 129 4.21 -10.66 8.34
N SER A 130 4.63 -9.42 8.04
CA SER A 130 3.92 -8.54 7.13
C SER A 130 4.21 -8.85 5.66
N GLU A 131 3.23 -8.58 4.80
CA GLU A 131 3.35 -8.55 3.35
C GLU A 131 3.33 -7.09 2.90
N ILE A 132 4.37 -6.65 2.20
CA ILE A 132 4.54 -5.24 1.82
C ILE A 132 4.43 -5.09 0.30
N ILE A 133 3.54 -4.20 -0.12
CA ILE A 133 3.51 -3.63 -1.46
C ILE A 133 4.29 -2.32 -1.40
N LEU A 134 5.40 -2.25 -2.13
CA LEU A 134 6.17 -1.02 -2.28
C LEU A 134 5.31 0.02 -3.02
N TYR A 135 5.27 1.27 -2.53
CA TYR A 135 4.52 2.31 -3.20
C TYR A 135 5.47 3.26 -3.93
N ASN A 136 5.56 3.10 -5.25
CA ASN A 136 6.37 3.94 -6.12
C ASN A 136 5.57 5.15 -6.61
N PHE A 137 5.74 6.29 -5.97
CA PHE A 137 5.07 7.53 -6.34
C PHE A 137 5.98 8.75 -6.09
N GLU A 138 6.92 8.97 -7.00
CA GLU A 138 7.94 10.03 -6.91
C GLU A 138 7.36 11.41 -6.61
N LYS A 139 6.22 11.77 -7.24
CA LYS A 139 5.57 13.07 -7.04
C LYS A 139 5.19 13.37 -5.59
N LEU A 140 5.00 12.34 -4.74
CA LEU A 140 4.58 12.50 -3.35
C LEU A 140 5.74 12.35 -2.37
N CYS A 141 6.67 11.42 -2.61
CA CYS A 141 7.76 11.15 -1.66
C CYS A 141 9.12 11.68 -2.13
N GLY A 142 9.24 12.21 -3.35
CA GLY A 142 10.51 12.71 -3.87
C GLY A 142 11.52 11.62 -4.25
N TYR A 143 11.14 10.35 -4.14
CA TYR A 143 11.97 9.21 -4.50
C TYR A 143 11.24 8.31 -5.52
N LYS A 144 11.98 7.86 -6.51
CA LYS A 144 11.52 6.91 -7.52
C LYS A 144 12.34 5.63 -7.42
N PHE A 145 11.68 4.51 -7.18
CA PHE A 145 12.36 3.23 -7.09
C PHE A 145 13.13 2.91 -8.37
N SER A 146 14.41 2.56 -8.21
CA SER A 146 15.18 1.91 -9.26
C SER A 146 14.83 0.42 -9.35
N LEU A 147 15.07 -0.18 -10.52
CA LEU A 147 14.95 -1.64 -10.67
C LEU A 147 15.88 -2.39 -9.71
N ASP A 148 17.08 -1.87 -9.50
CA ASP A 148 18.10 -2.49 -8.63
C ASP A 148 17.69 -2.47 -7.16
N CYS A 149 17.12 -1.36 -6.68
CA CYS A 149 16.61 -1.28 -5.31
C CYS A 149 15.51 -2.32 -5.06
N ILE A 150 14.54 -2.45 -5.99
CA ILE A 150 13.47 -3.45 -5.86
C ILE A 150 14.04 -4.86 -5.89
N LYS A 151 14.92 -5.19 -6.84
CA LYS A 151 15.55 -6.51 -6.94
C LYS A 151 16.30 -6.89 -5.67
N LYS A 152 17.06 -5.94 -5.09
CA LYS A 152 17.77 -6.15 -3.82
C LYS A 152 16.80 -6.41 -2.65
N LEU A 153 15.71 -5.65 -2.56
CA LEU A 153 14.68 -5.84 -1.53
C LEU A 153 14.01 -7.21 -1.65
N VAL A 154 13.60 -7.60 -2.86
CA VAL A 154 12.97 -8.91 -3.11
C VAL A 154 13.94 -10.05 -2.83
N LEU A 155 15.21 -9.91 -3.21
CA LEU A 155 16.23 -10.92 -2.94
C LEU A 155 16.47 -11.12 -1.44
N LYS A 156 16.50 -10.03 -0.66
CA LYS A 156 16.72 -10.09 0.80
C LYS A 156 15.47 -10.54 1.56
N PHE A 157 14.28 -10.12 1.10
CA PHE A 157 13.01 -10.32 1.80
C PHE A 157 11.91 -10.91 0.88
N PRO A 158 12.14 -12.10 0.29
CA PRO A 158 11.25 -12.66 -0.73
C PRO A 158 9.84 -13.01 -0.23
N GLN A 159 9.67 -13.19 1.08
CA GLN A 159 8.38 -13.48 1.69
C GLN A 159 7.60 -12.22 2.06
N GLN A 160 8.30 -11.12 2.35
CA GLN A 160 7.70 -9.87 2.83
C GLN A 160 7.43 -8.88 1.70
N ILE A 161 8.35 -8.75 0.74
CA ILE A 161 8.18 -7.83 -0.41
C ILE A 161 7.40 -8.55 -1.51
N VAL A 162 6.09 -8.38 -1.51
CA VAL A 162 5.16 -9.16 -2.36
C VAL A 162 4.73 -8.45 -3.63
N GLY A 163 5.00 -7.15 -3.76
CA GLY A 163 4.61 -6.40 -4.95
C GLY A 163 5.00 -4.93 -4.93
N VAL A 164 4.64 -4.25 -6.00
CA VAL A 164 4.78 -2.79 -6.16
C VAL A 164 3.52 -2.19 -6.75
N LYS A 165 3.04 -1.09 -6.14
CA LYS A 165 2.12 -0.16 -6.79
C LYS A 165 2.95 0.89 -7.54
N ASP A 166 2.88 0.89 -8.87
CA ASP A 166 3.67 1.80 -9.72
C ASP A 166 2.85 2.98 -10.22
N SER A 167 2.86 4.07 -9.48
CA SER A 167 2.25 5.36 -9.87
C SER A 167 3.24 6.32 -10.53
N SER A 168 4.52 5.97 -10.61
CA SER A 168 5.55 6.69 -11.39
C SER A 168 5.73 6.13 -12.81
N TYR A 169 5.12 4.97 -13.09
CA TYR A 169 5.07 4.31 -14.40
C TYR A 169 6.44 4.01 -15.03
N ASN A 170 7.47 3.84 -14.21
CA ASN A 170 8.82 3.51 -14.70
C ASN A 170 9.18 2.03 -14.51
N LEU A 171 8.35 1.26 -13.83
CA LEU A 171 8.62 -0.12 -13.42
C LEU A 171 7.79 -1.13 -14.20
N PHE A 172 6.48 -0.89 -14.37
CA PHE A 172 5.53 -1.89 -14.86
C PHE A 172 5.82 -2.42 -16.27
N GLU A 173 6.58 -1.67 -17.08
CA GLU A 173 7.01 -2.09 -18.43
C GLU A 173 8.38 -2.81 -18.43
N LYS A 174 9.12 -2.81 -17.33
CA LYS A 174 10.54 -3.21 -17.30
C LYS A 174 10.86 -4.21 -16.20
N LEU A 175 9.98 -4.32 -15.20
CA LEU A 175 10.23 -5.16 -14.03
C LEU A 175 9.65 -6.55 -14.27
N GLU A 176 10.52 -7.55 -14.24
CA GLU A 176 10.16 -8.97 -14.32
C GLU A 176 10.70 -9.65 -13.07
N LEU A 177 9.80 -10.12 -12.22
CA LEU A 177 10.13 -10.83 -10.99
C LEU A 177 9.11 -11.95 -10.75
N GLU A 178 9.60 -13.12 -10.42
CA GLU A 178 8.77 -14.26 -10.06
C GLU A 178 8.09 -14.01 -8.69
N ASN A 179 6.85 -14.50 -8.57
CA ASN A 179 6.06 -14.41 -7.32
C ASN A 179 5.88 -12.99 -6.76
N PHE A 180 5.94 -11.97 -7.63
CA PHE A 180 5.87 -10.57 -7.29
C PHE A 180 4.73 -9.88 -8.05
N SER A 181 3.90 -9.12 -7.36
CA SER A 181 2.75 -8.43 -7.96
C SER A 181 3.14 -7.04 -8.47
N ILE A 182 2.96 -6.79 -9.75
CA ILE A 182 3.13 -5.46 -10.34
C ILE A 182 1.75 -4.88 -10.59
N LEU A 183 1.47 -3.72 -9.99
CA LEU A 183 0.16 -3.08 -9.95
C LEU A 183 0.28 -1.61 -10.36
N PRO A 184 0.13 -1.27 -11.65
CA PRO A 184 0.06 0.12 -12.09
C PRO A 184 -0.97 0.93 -11.31
N GLY A 185 -0.67 2.20 -11.07
CA GLY A 185 -1.50 3.11 -10.27
C GLY A 185 -2.49 3.94 -11.10
N SER A 186 -2.93 3.43 -12.25
CA SER A 186 -3.93 4.08 -13.10
C SER A 186 -4.70 3.04 -13.92
N GLU A 187 -6.00 3.23 -14.02
CA GLU A 187 -6.90 2.44 -14.87
C GLU A 187 -6.51 2.51 -16.35
N LEU A 188 -5.95 3.63 -16.82
CA LEU A 188 -5.46 3.79 -18.18
C LEU A 188 -4.30 2.86 -18.53
N LYS A 189 -3.66 2.26 -17.52
CA LYS A 189 -2.53 1.33 -17.68
C LYS A 189 -2.96 -0.14 -17.53
N LEU A 190 -4.25 -0.41 -17.28
CA LEU A 190 -4.72 -1.77 -16.99
C LEU A 190 -4.47 -2.72 -18.17
N LEU A 191 -4.98 -2.40 -19.36
CA LEU A 191 -4.88 -3.29 -20.53
C LEU A 191 -3.42 -3.55 -20.89
N LYS A 192 -2.64 -2.49 -21.06
CA LYS A 192 -1.20 -2.63 -21.34
C LYS A 192 -0.45 -3.38 -20.23
N GLY A 193 -0.80 -3.12 -18.97
CA GLY A 193 -0.20 -3.83 -17.84
C GLY A 193 -0.47 -5.33 -17.90
N LEU A 194 -1.71 -5.72 -18.18
CA LEU A 194 -2.08 -7.14 -18.30
C LEU A 194 -1.35 -7.83 -19.46
N GLU A 195 -1.22 -7.17 -20.62
CA GLU A 195 -0.43 -7.67 -21.76
C GLU A 195 1.04 -7.91 -21.40
N LEU A 196 1.59 -7.10 -20.49
CA LEU A 196 2.97 -7.20 -19.99
C LEU A 196 3.10 -8.10 -18.75
N GLY A 197 2.04 -8.81 -18.34
CA GLY A 197 2.07 -9.75 -17.23
C GLY A 197 1.88 -9.11 -15.84
N CYS A 198 1.45 -7.85 -15.75
CA CYS A 198 1.07 -7.25 -14.47
C CYS A 198 -0.08 -8.01 -13.80
N SER A 199 -0.13 -7.94 -12.48
CA SER A 199 -1.11 -8.69 -11.67
C SER A 199 -2.49 -8.04 -11.61
N GLY A 200 -2.62 -6.79 -12.06
CA GLY A 200 -3.83 -5.97 -11.97
C GLY A 200 -3.47 -4.51 -11.74
N ILE A 201 -4.30 -3.78 -10.99
CA ILE A 201 -4.08 -2.36 -10.65
C ILE A 201 -4.45 -2.04 -9.20
N ILE A 202 -3.89 -0.93 -8.68
CA ILE A 202 -4.42 -0.22 -7.50
C ILE A 202 -4.65 1.25 -7.91
N THR A 203 -5.91 1.67 -8.13
CA THR A 203 -6.23 3.00 -8.65
C THR A 203 -7.45 3.62 -8.00
#